data_fed870d74a963fcd5eeb9aac8c824b11
#
_entry.id   fed870d74a963fcd5eeb9aac8c824b11
#
_cell.length_a   1.000
_cell.length_b   1.000
_cell.length_c   1.000
_cell.angle_alpha   90.00
_cell.angle_beta   90.00
_cell.angle_gamma   90.00
#
_symmetry.space_group_name_H-M   'P 1'
#
loop_
_entity.id
_entity.type
_entity.pdbx_description
1 polymer ?
#
loop_
_entity_poly.entity_id
_entity_poly.type
_entity_poly.pdbx_seq_one_letter_code
_entity_poly.pdbx_strand_id
1 'polypeptide(L)'
;MNIPLFFSLLLAATMAIASPVMAVEGVPAQPEPAAVEKVQVKPGRYSAVLSARDQQRYRGAFAAAKTHNWKSAHRQAKRTDNKLPAKIIRWLEYRRTGANVSFSEITGFVRQNPAWPQLNTLRKNAEYTISGKTPDPVIEAWFKDHEPLTGDGLLRLAEMALAKGEKEEGLKLLRRAWVEGRFPGRRERSVLRKHRKLLTKADHADRLARLLWDRQRRGARRMMRRVDPGQRALAHARLALMEFAGGVDGAIRRVPDELKDDPGLVYERVRWRRRKNKPLDAAKMLLPPSLAIASIGPRPKKWWLERHILVRRLLAKDRPSDAYILARDHGQTDRAALAEAEWLAGWIALKKLRRPEIAADHFRKVYDVVRYPVSRAKGAYWIARANDLQGKNEQSREWYETAARHPRTYYGHLAVLALGTTRTDSLPRDPQPDEMKALEFDRLELVVAVRLLHKLK
;
A
#
# COMPACT_ATOMS: atom_id res chain seq x y z
N MET A 1 19.16 3.62 -18.70
CA MET A 1 18.79 2.22 -18.59
C MET A 1 17.54 2.10 -17.76
N ASN A 2 16.57 1.34 -18.17
CA ASN A 2 15.23 1.01 -17.65
C ASN A 2 14.08 1.95 -18.02
N ILE A 3 13.80 2.00 -19.32
CA ILE A 3 12.53 2.46 -19.89
C ILE A 3 11.34 1.52 -19.55
N PRO A 4 11.51 0.21 -19.23
CA PRO A 4 10.39 -0.69 -18.92
C PRO A 4 9.54 -0.28 -17.73
N LEU A 5 10.12 0.33 -16.68
CA LEU A 5 9.36 0.81 -15.51
C LEU A 5 8.42 1.98 -15.82
N PHE A 6 8.74 2.74 -16.83
CA PHE A 6 7.96 3.89 -17.26
C PHE A 6 6.64 3.48 -17.94
N PHE A 7 6.72 2.44 -18.76
CA PHE A 7 5.57 1.90 -19.48
C PHE A 7 4.61 1.17 -18.53
N SER A 8 5.16 0.41 -17.60
CA SER A 8 4.35 -0.34 -16.63
C SER A 8 3.52 0.57 -15.71
N LEU A 9 4.02 1.73 -15.36
CA LEU A 9 3.33 2.68 -14.46
C LEU A 9 2.19 3.45 -15.13
N LEU A 10 2.33 3.80 -16.40
CA LEU A 10 1.25 4.44 -17.16
C LEU A 10 0.20 3.41 -17.61
N LEU A 11 0.63 2.19 -17.98
CA LEU A 11 -0.28 1.11 -18.39
C LEU A 11 -1.15 0.62 -17.22
N ALA A 12 -0.60 0.55 -16.00
CA ALA A 12 -1.35 0.19 -14.80
C ALA A 12 -2.47 1.20 -14.47
N ALA A 13 -2.24 2.48 -14.75
CA ALA A 13 -3.26 3.51 -14.56
C ALA A 13 -4.38 3.45 -15.61
N THR A 14 -4.07 3.02 -16.85
CA THR A 14 -5.09 2.87 -17.91
C THR A 14 -5.88 1.57 -17.76
N MET A 15 -5.28 0.49 -17.25
CA MET A 15 -6.00 -0.76 -16.98
C MET A 15 -6.99 -0.66 -15.81
N ALA A 16 -6.78 0.24 -14.86
CA ALA A 16 -7.73 0.47 -13.78
C ALA A 16 -9.05 1.15 -14.25
N ILE A 17 -9.06 1.76 -15.44
CA ILE A 17 -10.22 2.44 -16.01
C ILE A 17 -11.01 1.52 -16.97
N ALA A 18 -10.40 0.44 -17.46
CA ALA A 18 -11.00 -0.47 -18.44
C ALA A 18 -11.37 -1.83 -17.83
N SER A 19 -12.18 -1.86 -16.75
CA SER A 19 -12.86 -3.10 -16.34
C SER A 19 -14.24 -3.11 -16.98
N PRO A 20 -14.51 -3.98 -17.96
CA PRO A 20 -15.86 -4.15 -18.47
C PRO A 20 -16.73 -4.75 -17.37
N VAL A 21 -17.83 -4.11 -17.03
CA VAL A 21 -18.92 -4.71 -16.27
C VAL A 21 -19.49 -5.84 -17.14
N MET A 22 -19.20 -7.08 -16.78
CA MET A 22 -19.79 -8.24 -17.39
C MET A 22 -21.27 -8.28 -17.00
N ALA A 23 -22.17 -8.19 -17.97
CA ALA A 23 -23.59 -8.46 -17.79
C ALA A 23 -23.75 -9.93 -17.39
N VAL A 24 -24.30 -10.19 -16.21
CA VAL A 24 -24.74 -11.50 -15.76
C VAL A 24 -26.20 -11.63 -16.15
N GLU A 25 -26.50 -12.41 -17.18
CA GLU A 25 -27.85 -12.85 -17.44
C GLU A 25 -28.31 -13.78 -16.32
N GLY A 26 -29.45 -13.45 -15.68
CA GLY A 26 -30.11 -14.32 -14.73
C GLY A 26 -30.34 -13.80 -13.31
N VAL A 27 -30.18 -12.48 -13.06
CA VAL A 27 -30.68 -11.84 -11.84
C VAL A 27 -31.96 -11.08 -12.17
N PRO A 28 -33.05 -11.17 -11.37
CA PRO A 28 -34.26 -10.42 -11.62
C PRO A 28 -33.93 -8.92 -11.71
N ALA A 29 -34.49 -8.29 -12.73
CA ALA A 29 -34.25 -6.91 -13.11
C ALA A 29 -34.39 -5.97 -11.90
N GLN A 30 -33.28 -5.34 -11.50
CA GLN A 30 -33.35 -4.11 -10.76
C GLN A 30 -33.88 -3.00 -11.70
N PRO A 31 -34.64 -2.03 -11.19
CA PRO A 31 -35.21 -0.96 -12.04
C PRO A 31 -34.08 -0.28 -12.80
N GLU A 32 -34.29 -0.06 -14.07
CA GLU A 32 -33.35 0.63 -14.96
C GLU A 32 -32.86 1.91 -14.32
N PRO A 33 -31.54 2.12 -14.25
CA PRO A 33 -31.04 3.43 -13.87
C PRO A 33 -31.52 4.44 -14.91
N ALA A 34 -32.11 5.52 -14.44
CA ALA A 34 -32.54 6.64 -15.23
C ALA A 34 -31.53 6.96 -16.33
N ALA A 35 -32.02 7.21 -17.55
CA ALA A 35 -31.25 7.44 -18.76
C ALA A 35 -30.00 8.31 -18.44
N VAL A 36 -28.82 7.70 -18.56
CA VAL A 36 -27.57 8.42 -18.46
C VAL A 36 -27.56 9.43 -19.59
N GLU A 37 -27.71 10.68 -19.27
CA GLU A 37 -27.58 11.82 -20.16
C GLU A 37 -26.30 11.62 -20.97
N LYS A 38 -26.45 11.61 -22.31
CA LYS A 38 -25.34 11.41 -23.24
C LYS A 38 -24.31 12.50 -22.98
N VAL A 39 -23.30 12.19 -22.16
CA VAL A 39 -22.16 13.06 -21.98
C VAL A 39 -21.54 13.28 -23.33
N GLN A 40 -21.70 14.47 -23.89
CA GLN A 40 -21.02 14.87 -25.13
C GLN A 40 -19.52 14.83 -24.83
N VAL A 41 -18.86 13.77 -25.30
CA VAL A 41 -17.40 13.62 -25.17
C VAL A 41 -16.77 14.71 -26.00
N LYS A 42 -16.27 15.76 -25.34
CA LYS A 42 -15.51 16.83 -25.99
C LYS A 42 -14.35 16.20 -26.79
N PRO A 43 -14.06 16.67 -28.01
CA PRO A 43 -12.94 16.17 -28.82
C PRO A 43 -11.67 16.17 -27.95
N GLY A 44 -10.91 15.10 -28.03
CA GLY A 44 -9.70 14.91 -27.20
C GLY A 44 -8.76 16.10 -27.38
N ARG A 45 -8.36 16.72 -26.26
CA ARG A 45 -7.56 17.95 -26.19
C ARG A 45 -6.18 17.82 -26.85
N TYR A 46 -5.71 16.60 -27.08
CA TYR A 46 -4.37 16.31 -27.59
C TYR A 46 -4.41 15.30 -28.74
N SER A 47 -3.58 15.56 -29.76
CA SER A 47 -3.34 14.64 -30.85
C SER A 47 -2.31 13.57 -30.46
N ALA A 48 -2.51 12.32 -30.92
CA ALA A 48 -1.52 11.26 -30.83
C ALA A 48 -0.43 11.37 -31.92
N VAL A 49 -0.47 12.41 -32.75
CA VAL A 49 0.49 12.67 -33.82
C VAL A 49 1.42 13.79 -33.41
N LEU A 50 2.72 13.62 -33.68
CA LEU A 50 3.76 14.62 -33.55
C LEU A 50 4.37 14.91 -34.92
N SER A 51 4.61 16.17 -35.22
CA SER A 51 5.45 16.55 -36.35
C SER A 51 6.88 16.01 -36.18
N ALA A 52 7.62 15.83 -37.27
CA ALA A 52 9.02 15.39 -37.20
C ALA A 52 9.87 16.34 -36.31
N ARG A 53 9.60 17.64 -36.41
CA ARG A 53 10.24 18.69 -35.58
C ARG A 53 9.93 18.51 -34.10
N ASP A 54 8.69 18.23 -33.72
CA ASP A 54 8.30 18.02 -32.34
C ASP A 54 8.87 16.69 -31.79
N GLN A 55 8.92 15.64 -32.62
CA GLN A 55 9.55 14.37 -32.21
C GLN A 55 11.04 14.58 -31.83
N GLN A 56 11.79 15.28 -32.68
CA GLN A 56 13.21 15.55 -32.41
C GLN A 56 13.38 16.36 -31.12
N ARG A 57 12.59 17.43 -30.93
CA ARG A 57 12.63 18.27 -29.73
C ARG A 57 12.28 17.48 -28.47
N TYR A 58 11.24 16.65 -28.51
CA TYR A 58 10.86 15.85 -27.37
C TYR A 58 11.84 14.73 -27.05
N ARG A 59 12.48 14.11 -28.05
CA ARG A 59 13.60 13.18 -27.79
C ARG A 59 14.72 13.88 -27.00
N GLY A 60 15.12 15.07 -27.41
CA GLY A 60 16.09 15.91 -26.68
C GLY A 60 15.59 16.31 -25.30
N ALA A 61 14.31 16.71 -25.17
CA ALA A 61 13.72 17.09 -23.89
C ALA A 61 13.67 15.91 -22.89
N PHE A 62 13.27 14.72 -23.33
CA PHE A 62 13.27 13.52 -22.50
C PHE A 62 14.68 13.04 -22.17
N ALA A 63 15.64 13.16 -23.08
CA ALA A 63 17.06 12.88 -22.79
C ALA A 63 17.60 13.82 -21.70
N ALA A 64 17.29 15.11 -21.77
CA ALA A 64 17.64 16.08 -20.74
C ALA A 64 16.95 15.78 -19.40
N ALA A 65 15.65 15.42 -19.40
CA ALA A 65 14.92 15.03 -18.19
C ALA A 65 15.51 13.77 -17.54
N LYS A 66 16.01 12.81 -18.32
CA LYS A 66 16.65 11.56 -17.86
C LYS A 66 17.94 11.83 -17.09
N THR A 67 18.69 12.87 -17.48
CA THR A 67 19.90 13.34 -16.77
C THR A 67 19.60 14.42 -15.73
N HIS A 68 18.33 14.66 -15.44
CA HIS A 68 17.85 15.68 -14.49
C HIS A 68 18.16 17.12 -14.88
N ASN A 69 18.45 17.39 -16.15
CA ASN A 69 18.60 18.75 -16.68
C ASN A 69 17.23 19.33 -17.05
N TRP A 70 16.43 19.65 -16.02
CA TRP A 70 15.03 20.11 -16.17
C TRP A 70 14.93 21.43 -16.93
N LYS A 71 15.89 22.36 -16.71
CA LYS A 71 15.93 23.65 -17.44
C LYS A 71 16.01 23.42 -18.95
N SER A 72 16.87 22.50 -19.39
CA SER A 72 16.98 22.15 -20.81
C SER A 72 15.73 21.41 -21.31
N ALA A 73 15.20 20.48 -20.53
CA ALA A 73 14.00 19.72 -20.86
C ALA A 73 12.80 20.66 -21.12
N HIS A 74 12.54 21.59 -20.20
CA HIS A 74 11.45 22.57 -20.34
C HIS A 74 11.67 23.56 -21.49
N ARG A 75 12.88 24.03 -21.69
CA ARG A 75 13.20 24.93 -22.81
C ARG A 75 12.90 24.29 -24.16
N GLN A 76 13.27 23.03 -24.35
CA GLN A 76 12.99 22.30 -25.59
C GLN A 76 11.48 22.02 -25.73
N ALA A 77 10.82 21.57 -24.66
CA ALA A 77 9.40 21.28 -24.65
C ALA A 77 8.51 22.52 -24.87
N LYS A 78 8.97 23.72 -24.47
CA LYS A 78 8.23 24.98 -24.69
C LYS A 78 8.03 25.29 -26.17
N ARG A 79 8.98 24.87 -27.03
CA ARG A 79 9.05 25.21 -28.47
C ARG A 79 8.27 24.24 -29.36
N THR A 80 7.47 23.33 -28.80
CA THR A 80 6.67 22.31 -29.50
C THR A 80 5.22 22.72 -29.55
N ASP A 81 4.48 22.21 -30.54
CA ASP A 81 3.07 22.51 -30.71
C ASP A 81 2.19 21.60 -29.83
N ASN A 82 2.43 20.28 -29.85
CA ASN A 82 1.73 19.34 -28.96
C ASN A 82 2.28 19.43 -27.54
N LYS A 83 1.46 19.90 -26.59
CA LYS A 83 1.90 20.16 -25.20
C LYS A 83 1.78 18.94 -24.26
N LEU A 84 1.27 17.81 -24.72
CA LEU A 84 1.08 16.65 -23.84
C LEU A 84 2.41 16.03 -23.37
N PRO A 85 3.44 15.83 -24.23
CA PRO A 85 4.74 15.38 -23.76
C PRO A 85 5.43 16.37 -22.80
N ALA A 86 5.21 17.68 -22.97
CA ALA A 86 5.68 18.68 -22.01
C ALA A 86 5.02 18.54 -20.64
N LYS A 87 3.73 18.18 -20.62
CA LYS A 87 2.99 17.88 -19.39
C LYS A 87 3.56 16.63 -18.70
N ILE A 88 3.93 15.60 -19.47
CA ILE A 88 4.60 14.39 -18.94
C ILE A 88 5.95 14.77 -18.32
N ILE A 89 6.75 15.63 -18.94
CA ILE A 89 8.04 16.10 -18.40
C ILE A 89 7.84 16.80 -17.04
N ARG A 90 6.82 17.68 -16.91
CA ARG A 90 6.48 18.32 -15.63
C ARG A 90 6.08 17.29 -14.57
N TRP A 91 5.23 16.32 -14.92
CA TRP A 91 4.85 15.25 -14.01
C TRP A 91 6.06 14.43 -13.53
N LEU A 92 7.02 14.15 -14.41
CA LEU A 92 8.26 13.46 -14.05
C LEU A 92 9.11 14.26 -13.06
N GLU A 93 9.23 15.56 -13.27
CA GLU A 93 9.94 16.45 -12.35
C GLU A 93 9.26 16.50 -10.98
N TYR A 94 7.92 16.69 -10.96
CA TYR A 94 7.15 16.80 -9.73
C TYR A 94 7.13 15.50 -8.88
N ARG A 95 7.41 14.37 -9.49
CA ARG A 95 7.57 13.09 -8.77
C ARG A 95 8.88 13.00 -7.98
N ARG A 96 9.84 13.89 -8.24
CA ARG A 96 11.13 13.84 -7.55
C ARG A 96 11.09 14.61 -6.24
N THR A 97 11.61 13.97 -5.19
CA THR A 97 11.85 14.68 -3.94
C THR A 97 12.98 15.69 -4.12
N GLY A 98 12.77 16.92 -3.69
CA GLY A 98 13.75 18.00 -3.82
C GLY A 98 13.80 18.62 -5.22
N ALA A 99 12.75 18.46 -6.04
CA ALA A 99 12.60 19.25 -7.25
C ALA A 99 12.54 20.75 -6.92
N ASN A 100 13.18 21.57 -7.75
CA ASN A 100 13.17 23.03 -7.57
C ASN A 100 11.91 23.65 -8.20
N VAL A 101 10.76 23.31 -7.62
CA VAL A 101 9.42 23.75 -8.03
C VAL A 101 8.65 24.22 -6.80
N SER A 102 7.71 25.12 -7.00
CA SER A 102 6.91 25.68 -5.91
C SER A 102 5.76 24.75 -5.50
N PHE A 103 5.26 24.97 -4.29
CA PHE A 103 4.05 24.33 -3.77
C PHE A 103 2.87 24.51 -4.72
N SER A 104 2.65 25.76 -5.18
CA SER A 104 1.53 26.11 -6.05
C SER A 104 1.59 25.45 -7.42
N GLU A 105 2.79 25.27 -8.01
CA GLU A 105 2.95 24.56 -9.28
C GLU A 105 2.54 23.10 -9.18
N ILE A 106 2.99 22.40 -8.14
CA ILE A 106 2.67 20.98 -7.97
C ILE A 106 1.18 20.80 -7.61
N THR A 107 0.64 21.60 -6.68
CA THR A 107 -0.77 21.51 -6.27
C THR A 107 -1.71 21.92 -7.41
N GLY A 108 -1.35 22.91 -8.21
CA GLY A 108 -2.05 23.30 -9.44
C GLY A 108 -2.11 22.13 -10.44
N PHE A 109 -0.99 21.44 -10.64
CA PHE A 109 -0.97 20.24 -11.48
C PHE A 109 -1.88 19.14 -10.95
N VAL A 110 -1.84 18.85 -9.66
CA VAL A 110 -2.68 17.80 -9.03
C VAL A 110 -4.17 18.11 -9.21
N ARG A 111 -4.59 19.35 -8.96
CA ARG A 111 -6.00 19.77 -9.12
C ARG A 111 -6.47 19.68 -10.56
N GLN A 112 -5.64 20.05 -11.52
CA GLN A 112 -6.00 20.05 -12.94
C GLN A 112 -5.96 18.63 -13.56
N ASN A 113 -5.40 17.65 -12.87
CA ASN A 113 -5.09 16.33 -13.42
C ASN A 113 -5.43 15.17 -12.47
N PRO A 114 -6.71 15.07 -12.02
CA PRO A 114 -7.11 14.07 -11.01
C PRO A 114 -6.96 12.61 -11.49
N ALA A 115 -6.97 12.38 -12.82
CA ALA A 115 -6.80 11.05 -13.41
C ALA A 115 -5.32 10.63 -13.58
N TRP A 116 -4.36 11.52 -13.32
CA TRP A 116 -2.94 11.20 -13.50
C TRP A 116 -2.41 10.26 -12.41
N PRO A 117 -1.46 9.36 -12.74
CA PRO A 117 -0.95 8.40 -11.78
C PRO A 117 -0.05 9.05 -10.71
N GLN A 118 0.06 8.37 -9.56
CA GLN A 118 0.96 8.75 -8.46
C GLN A 118 0.70 10.13 -7.84
N LEU A 119 -0.54 10.60 -7.83
CA LEU A 119 -0.90 11.89 -7.22
C LEU A 119 -0.46 11.99 -5.76
N ASN A 120 -0.52 10.90 -4.97
CA ASN A 120 -0.03 10.91 -3.59
C ASN A 120 1.48 11.17 -3.49
N THR A 121 2.27 10.79 -4.50
CA THR A 121 3.70 11.14 -4.54
C THR A 121 3.88 12.63 -4.83
N LEU A 122 3.11 13.18 -5.75
CA LEU A 122 3.12 14.61 -6.04
C LEU A 122 2.68 15.43 -4.83
N ARG A 123 1.60 15.02 -4.15
CA ARG A 123 1.11 15.66 -2.93
C ARG A 123 2.18 15.71 -1.84
N LYS A 124 2.86 14.59 -1.57
CA LYS A 124 3.98 14.55 -0.63
C LYS A 124 5.11 15.49 -1.05
N ASN A 125 5.45 15.50 -2.33
CA ASN A 125 6.51 16.36 -2.82
C ASN A 125 6.11 17.85 -2.74
N ALA A 126 4.84 18.20 -3.00
CA ALA A 126 4.33 19.55 -2.76
C ALA A 126 4.53 19.97 -1.29
N GLU A 127 4.13 19.14 -0.34
CA GLU A 127 4.29 19.43 1.08
C GLU A 127 5.75 19.68 1.49
N TYR A 128 6.72 18.98 0.88
CA TYR A 128 8.15 19.23 1.11
C TYR A 128 8.64 20.57 0.53
N THR A 129 7.89 21.20 -0.38
CA THR A 129 8.24 22.51 -0.93
C THR A 129 7.61 23.69 -0.16
N ILE A 130 6.76 23.39 0.83
CA ILE A 130 6.21 24.43 1.71
C ILE A 130 7.37 25.14 2.43
N SER A 131 7.42 26.45 2.28
CA SER A 131 8.43 27.31 2.89
C SER A 131 7.77 28.51 3.57
N GLY A 132 8.54 29.32 4.28
CA GLY A 132 8.05 30.58 4.86
C GLY A 132 7.57 31.60 3.82
N LYS A 133 7.87 31.37 2.54
CA LYS A 133 7.37 32.20 1.42
C LYS A 133 6.03 31.72 0.85
N THR A 134 5.56 30.55 1.25
CA THR A 134 4.26 30.01 0.79
C THR A 134 3.15 30.69 1.60
N PRO A 135 2.23 31.45 0.98
CA PRO A 135 1.17 32.17 1.72
C PRO A 135 0.22 31.21 2.46
N ASP A 136 -0.14 31.56 3.68
CA ASP A 136 -1.03 30.75 4.52
C ASP A 136 -2.38 30.44 3.86
N PRO A 137 -3.06 31.40 3.18
CA PRO A 137 -4.33 31.10 2.51
C PRO A 137 -4.21 30.03 1.42
N VAL A 138 -3.06 29.94 0.73
CA VAL A 138 -2.82 28.92 -0.29
C VAL A 138 -2.64 27.53 0.35
N ILE A 139 -2.01 27.48 1.51
CA ILE A 139 -1.82 26.25 2.27
C ILE A 139 -3.17 25.79 2.85
N GLU A 140 -3.93 26.67 3.44
CA GLU A 140 -5.27 26.39 4.00
C GLU A 140 -6.22 25.86 2.93
N ALA A 141 -6.31 26.57 1.79
CA ALA A 141 -7.15 26.14 0.67
C ALA A 141 -6.77 24.75 0.12
N TRP A 142 -5.51 24.36 0.25
CA TRP A 142 -5.08 23.02 -0.13
C TRP A 142 -5.47 21.96 0.89
N PHE A 143 -5.17 22.18 2.16
CA PHE A 143 -5.41 21.21 3.21
C PHE A 143 -6.89 21.10 3.64
N LYS A 144 -7.76 22.01 3.19
CA LYS A 144 -9.20 21.89 3.33
C LYS A 144 -9.73 20.59 2.66
N ASP A 145 -9.19 20.26 1.48
CA ASP A 145 -9.63 19.11 0.67
C ASP A 145 -8.64 17.93 0.71
N HIS A 146 -7.50 18.12 1.34
CA HIS A 146 -6.42 17.14 1.31
C HIS A 146 -5.77 16.97 2.69
N GLU A 147 -5.92 15.80 3.29
CA GLU A 147 -5.14 15.50 4.49
C GLU A 147 -3.63 15.56 4.23
N PRO A 148 -2.84 16.07 5.20
CA PRO A 148 -1.38 16.10 5.09
C PRO A 148 -0.80 14.68 5.08
N LEU A 149 0.12 14.45 4.15
CA LEU A 149 0.77 13.17 3.92
C LEU A 149 2.19 13.10 4.48
N THR A 150 2.73 14.23 4.96
CA THR A 150 4.11 14.33 5.45
C THR A 150 4.17 15.02 6.81
N GLY A 151 5.28 14.78 7.52
CA GLY A 151 5.54 15.50 8.76
C GLY A 151 5.74 17.01 8.56
N ASP A 152 6.24 17.44 7.38
CA ASP A 152 6.39 18.87 7.08
C ASP A 152 5.04 19.54 6.82
N GLY A 153 4.09 18.87 6.14
CA GLY A 153 2.71 19.34 5.99
C GLY A 153 1.99 19.47 7.34
N LEU A 154 2.06 18.42 8.16
CA LEU A 154 1.51 18.44 9.52
C LEU A 154 2.11 19.56 10.38
N LEU A 155 3.44 19.73 10.31
CA LEU A 155 4.15 20.75 11.07
C LEU A 155 3.70 22.16 10.68
N ARG A 156 3.50 22.40 9.38
CA ARG A 156 3.03 23.69 8.90
C ARG A 156 1.63 24.01 9.36
N LEU A 157 0.71 23.03 9.28
CA LEU A 157 -0.65 23.21 9.83
C LEU A 157 -0.63 23.46 11.34
N ALA A 158 0.20 22.73 12.09
CA ALA A 158 0.38 22.95 13.52
C ALA A 158 0.85 24.38 13.82
N GLU A 159 1.83 24.89 13.08
CA GLU A 159 2.35 26.25 13.25
C GLU A 159 1.29 27.31 12.94
N MET A 160 0.46 27.09 11.91
CA MET A 160 -0.63 27.99 11.56
C MET A 160 -1.74 27.99 12.63
N ALA A 161 -2.17 26.83 13.12
CA ALA A 161 -3.17 26.71 14.19
C ALA A 161 -2.68 27.41 15.48
N LEU A 162 -1.42 27.17 15.86
CA LEU A 162 -0.82 27.84 17.03
C LEU A 162 -0.76 29.37 16.87
N ALA A 163 -0.47 29.85 15.66
CA ALA A 163 -0.43 31.29 15.38
C ALA A 163 -1.82 31.95 15.44
N LYS A 164 -2.88 31.20 15.11
CA LYS A 164 -4.28 31.63 15.23
C LYS A 164 -4.84 31.54 16.68
N GLY A 165 -4.07 31.01 17.62
CA GLY A 165 -4.52 30.78 18.99
C GLY A 165 -5.27 29.46 19.19
N GLU A 166 -5.41 28.63 18.20
CA GLU A 166 -6.03 27.29 18.22
C GLU A 166 -5.07 26.28 18.89
N LYS A 167 -4.85 26.48 20.20
CA LYS A 167 -3.76 25.81 20.92
C LYS A 167 -3.90 24.28 20.96
N GLU A 168 -5.09 23.76 21.20
CA GLU A 168 -5.33 22.32 21.30
C GLU A 168 -5.07 21.60 19.97
N GLU A 169 -5.67 22.09 18.88
CA GLU A 169 -5.47 21.51 17.55
C GLU A 169 -4.03 21.66 17.09
N GLY A 170 -3.42 22.83 17.32
CA GLY A 170 -2.03 23.06 17.01
C GLY A 170 -1.06 22.10 17.73
N LEU A 171 -1.30 21.82 19.03
CA LEU A 171 -0.51 20.85 19.78
C LEU A 171 -0.73 19.42 19.30
N LYS A 172 -1.95 19.04 18.99
CA LYS A 172 -2.30 17.71 18.43
C LYS A 172 -1.59 17.48 17.10
N LEU A 173 -1.65 18.44 16.18
CA LEU A 173 -0.96 18.38 14.89
C LEU A 173 0.57 18.37 15.07
N LEU A 174 1.12 19.15 15.98
CA LEU A 174 2.55 19.18 16.28
C LEU A 174 3.05 17.83 16.82
N ARG A 175 2.34 17.23 17.76
CA ARG A 175 2.67 15.89 18.30
C ARG A 175 2.61 14.84 17.20
N ARG A 176 1.54 14.85 16.39
CA ARG A 176 1.43 13.96 15.23
C ARG A 176 2.58 14.17 14.25
N ALA A 177 2.91 15.42 13.90
CA ALA A 177 4.04 15.75 13.04
C ALA A 177 5.36 15.22 13.61
N TRP A 178 5.57 15.39 14.92
CA TRP A 178 6.77 14.93 15.58
C TRP A 178 6.89 13.40 15.59
N VAL A 179 5.85 12.69 15.95
CA VAL A 179 5.84 11.22 16.04
C VAL A 179 5.96 10.58 14.65
N GLU A 180 5.12 10.99 13.69
CA GLU A 180 5.02 10.36 12.37
C GLU A 180 6.05 10.88 11.37
N GLY A 181 6.52 12.12 11.53
CA GLY A 181 7.36 12.82 10.57
C GLY A 181 8.73 12.18 10.33
N ARG A 182 9.08 12.04 9.06
CA ARG A 182 10.40 11.56 8.62
C ARG A 182 11.34 12.74 8.42
N PHE A 183 11.84 13.28 9.51
CA PHE A 183 12.78 14.40 9.47
C PHE A 183 14.23 13.91 9.36
N PRO A 184 15.00 14.36 8.34
CA PRO A 184 16.45 14.23 8.33
C PRO A 184 17.07 14.88 9.57
N GLY A 185 18.24 14.42 10.02
CA GLY A 185 18.82 14.85 11.29
C GLY A 185 18.96 16.38 11.46
N ARG A 186 19.23 17.11 10.37
CA ARG A 186 19.27 18.60 10.40
C ARG A 186 17.88 19.19 10.66
N ARG A 187 16.86 18.68 9.94
CA ARG A 187 15.47 19.12 10.09
C ARG A 187 14.92 18.73 11.47
N GLU A 188 15.19 17.52 11.95
CA GLU A 188 14.84 17.05 13.28
C GLU A 188 15.34 18.02 14.39
N ARG A 189 16.62 18.44 14.29
CA ARG A 189 17.17 19.42 15.22
C ARG A 189 16.49 20.78 15.15
N SER A 190 16.12 21.23 13.94
CA SER A 190 15.39 22.49 13.73
C SER A 190 14.00 22.46 14.38
N VAL A 191 13.24 21.39 14.15
CA VAL A 191 11.90 21.20 14.74
C VAL A 191 12.00 21.17 16.27
N LEU A 192 12.93 20.41 16.82
CA LEU A 192 13.15 20.35 18.27
C LEU A 192 13.51 21.72 18.87
N ARG A 193 14.39 22.48 18.23
CA ARG A 193 14.78 23.79 18.73
C ARG A 193 13.58 24.74 18.81
N LYS A 194 12.74 24.71 17.78
CA LYS A 194 11.57 25.60 17.69
C LYS A 194 10.47 25.21 18.70
N HIS A 195 10.22 23.89 18.86
CA HIS A 195 9.03 23.39 19.57
C HIS A 195 9.34 22.62 20.87
N ARG A 196 10.58 22.70 21.41
CA ARG A 196 11.00 21.89 22.56
C ARG A 196 10.14 22.06 23.82
N LYS A 197 9.55 23.26 24.02
CA LYS A 197 8.69 23.57 25.17
C LYS A 197 7.31 22.96 25.06
N LEU A 198 6.89 22.58 23.85
CA LEU A 198 5.59 22.04 23.54
C LEU A 198 5.57 20.50 23.42
N LEU A 199 6.76 19.89 23.29
CA LEU A 199 6.93 18.43 23.16
C LEU A 199 7.29 17.81 24.51
N THR A 200 6.57 16.77 24.90
CA THR A 200 6.73 16.05 26.15
C THR A 200 7.69 14.85 26.02
N LYS A 201 8.09 14.26 27.15
CA LYS A 201 8.85 13.00 27.17
C LYS A 201 8.07 11.85 26.52
N ALA A 202 6.74 11.82 26.68
CA ALA A 202 5.88 10.84 26.02
C ALA A 202 5.94 10.98 24.49
N ASP A 203 5.87 12.20 23.95
CA ASP A 203 5.99 12.44 22.50
C ASP A 203 7.35 11.97 21.96
N HIS A 204 8.42 12.06 22.77
CA HIS A 204 9.73 11.56 22.41
C HIS A 204 9.79 10.02 22.44
N ALA A 205 9.12 9.39 23.42
CA ALA A 205 9.02 7.93 23.52
C ALA A 205 8.22 7.35 22.32
N ASP A 206 7.11 7.95 21.97
CA ASP A 206 6.31 7.54 20.82
C ASP A 206 7.08 7.66 19.50
N ARG A 207 7.81 8.79 19.33
CA ARG A 207 8.72 8.95 18.20
C ARG A 207 9.81 7.87 18.19
N LEU A 208 10.43 7.58 19.33
CA LEU A 208 11.46 6.54 19.47
C LEU A 208 10.90 5.16 19.06
N ALA A 209 9.72 4.81 19.57
CA ALA A 209 9.03 3.57 19.24
C ALA A 209 8.80 3.46 17.72
N ARG A 210 8.26 4.51 17.09
CA ARG A 210 8.06 4.55 15.64
C ARG A 210 9.39 4.41 14.87
N LEU A 211 10.46 5.12 15.28
CA LEU A 211 11.77 5.03 14.64
C LEU A 211 12.35 3.61 14.72
N LEU A 212 12.17 2.92 15.84
CA LEU A 212 12.56 1.51 16.00
C LEU A 212 11.73 0.60 15.09
N TRP A 213 10.41 0.75 15.05
CA TRP A 213 9.55 0.00 14.14
C TRP A 213 9.91 0.21 12.68
N ASP A 214 10.27 1.43 12.28
CA ASP A 214 10.68 1.75 10.91
C ASP A 214 12.15 1.44 10.63
N ARG A 215 12.87 0.86 11.61
CA ARG A 215 14.30 0.49 11.53
C ARG A 215 15.22 1.68 11.23
N GLN A 216 14.80 2.88 11.62
CA GLN A 216 15.58 4.12 11.48
C GLN A 216 16.59 4.26 12.63
N ARG A 217 17.56 3.33 12.69
CA ARG A 217 18.51 3.17 13.80
C ARG A 217 19.24 4.45 14.20
N ARG A 218 19.71 5.23 13.21
CA ARG A 218 20.40 6.51 13.49
C ARG A 218 19.48 7.52 14.18
N GLY A 219 18.23 7.62 13.76
CA GLY A 219 17.20 8.46 14.38
C GLY A 219 16.86 7.97 15.79
N ALA A 220 16.67 6.66 15.97
CA ALA A 220 16.40 6.06 17.27
C ALA A 220 17.52 6.35 18.28
N ARG A 221 18.81 6.18 17.91
CA ARG A 221 19.93 6.49 18.80
C ARG A 221 19.97 7.96 19.24
N ARG A 222 19.62 8.90 18.34
CA ARG A 222 19.53 10.32 18.73
C ARG A 222 18.38 10.57 19.71
N MET A 223 17.26 9.86 19.54
CA MET A 223 16.07 10.04 20.37
C MET A 223 16.22 9.44 21.78
N MET A 224 17.03 8.40 21.94
CA MET A 224 17.26 7.75 23.25
C MET A 224 17.73 8.69 24.35
N ARG A 225 18.37 9.82 24.01
CA ARG A 225 18.82 10.82 24.99
C ARG A 225 17.67 11.66 25.57
N ARG A 226 16.45 11.52 25.05
CA ARG A 226 15.29 12.38 25.37
C ARG A 226 14.14 11.64 26.08
N VAL A 227 14.33 10.35 26.29
CA VAL A 227 13.35 9.47 26.92
C VAL A 227 13.84 9.02 28.30
N ASP A 228 12.93 8.51 29.10
CA ASP A 228 13.22 7.96 30.42
C ASP A 228 14.16 6.76 30.37
N PRO A 229 14.85 6.43 31.49
CA PRO A 229 15.82 5.34 31.54
C PRO A 229 15.25 3.99 31.10
N GLY A 230 14.00 3.65 31.47
CA GLY A 230 13.33 2.41 31.08
C GLY A 230 13.11 2.33 29.55
N GLN A 231 12.59 3.39 28.95
CA GLN A 231 12.44 3.49 27.49
C GLN A 231 13.77 3.46 26.75
N ARG A 232 14.82 3.99 27.36
CA ARG A 232 16.19 3.92 26.82
C ARG A 232 16.73 2.49 26.86
N ALA A 233 16.52 1.77 27.96
CA ALA A 233 16.91 0.37 28.10
C ALA A 233 16.17 -0.51 27.07
N LEU A 234 14.86 -0.31 26.91
CA LEU A 234 14.05 -0.96 25.90
C LEU A 234 14.60 -0.72 24.49
N ALA A 235 14.91 0.54 24.15
CA ALA A 235 15.45 0.88 22.84
C ALA A 235 16.82 0.24 22.59
N HIS A 236 17.69 0.18 23.62
CA HIS A 236 18.98 -0.52 23.53
C HIS A 236 18.80 -2.01 23.25
N ALA A 237 17.89 -2.69 23.95
CA ALA A 237 17.61 -4.10 23.74
C ALA A 237 17.10 -4.36 22.33
N ARG A 238 16.15 -3.54 21.86
CA ARG A 238 15.61 -3.64 20.49
C ARG A 238 16.68 -3.41 19.42
N LEU A 239 17.54 -2.40 19.59
CA LEU A 239 18.65 -2.12 18.67
C LEU A 239 19.68 -3.27 18.65
N ALA A 240 20.05 -3.81 19.81
CA ALA A 240 20.98 -4.94 19.91
C ALA A 240 20.44 -6.18 19.15
N LEU A 241 19.16 -6.50 19.32
CA LEU A 241 18.48 -7.58 18.57
C LEU A 241 18.45 -7.31 17.07
N MET A 242 18.15 -6.07 16.65
CA MET A 242 18.12 -5.68 15.23
C MET A 242 19.47 -5.81 14.55
N GLU A 243 20.55 -5.55 15.27
CA GLU A 243 21.92 -5.49 14.77
C GLU A 243 22.68 -6.80 14.97
N PHE A 244 22.08 -7.78 15.63
CA PHE A 244 22.73 -9.04 16.02
C PHE A 244 23.99 -8.81 16.86
N ALA A 245 23.95 -7.77 17.70
CA ALA A 245 25.07 -7.45 18.59
C ALA A 245 25.32 -8.58 19.59
N GLY A 246 26.51 -8.61 20.16
CA GLY A 246 26.80 -9.43 21.33
C GLY A 246 26.03 -8.93 22.57
N GLY A 247 25.82 -9.79 23.57
CA GLY A 247 25.24 -9.41 24.86
C GLY A 247 23.74 -9.06 24.82
N VAL A 248 22.96 -9.57 23.83
CA VAL A 248 21.51 -9.30 23.72
C VAL A 248 20.75 -9.68 24.99
N ASP A 249 21.10 -10.80 25.65
CA ASP A 249 20.42 -11.24 26.87
C ASP A 249 20.65 -10.26 28.03
N GLY A 250 21.87 -9.73 28.15
CA GLY A 250 22.20 -8.66 29.12
C GLY A 250 21.44 -7.37 28.84
N ALA A 251 21.24 -7.02 27.54
CA ALA A 251 20.45 -5.86 27.17
C ALA A 251 18.96 -6.06 27.52
N ILE A 252 18.41 -7.26 27.29
CA ILE A 252 17.02 -7.59 27.64
C ILE A 252 16.81 -7.59 29.16
N ARG A 253 17.76 -8.13 29.95
CA ARG A 253 17.66 -8.13 31.43
C ARG A 253 17.57 -6.72 32.01
N ARG A 254 18.20 -5.74 31.40
CA ARG A 254 18.15 -4.33 31.85
C ARG A 254 16.82 -3.62 31.51
N VAL A 255 15.96 -4.22 30.72
CA VAL A 255 14.61 -3.68 30.46
C VAL A 255 13.76 -3.86 31.70
N PRO A 256 13.13 -2.80 32.24
CA PRO A 256 12.18 -2.91 33.35
C PRO A 256 11.07 -3.93 33.07
N ASP A 257 10.57 -4.57 34.13
CA ASP A 257 9.62 -5.68 34.00
C ASP A 257 8.34 -5.25 33.28
N GLU A 258 7.84 -4.04 33.57
CA GLU A 258 6.66 -3.46 32.94
C GLU A 258 6.80 -3.21 31.41
N LEU A 259 8.04 -3.22 30.90
CA LEU A 259 8.35 -3.03 29.47
C LEU A 259 8.82 -4.32 28.77
N LYS A 260 8.93 -5.45 29.49
CA LYS A 260 9.39 -6.72 28.90
C LYS A 260 8.42 -7.29 27.86
N ASP A 261 7.14 -6.96 27.98
CA ASP A 261 6.10 -7.37 27.05
C ASP A 261 5.82 -6.30 25.98
N ASP A 262 6.66 -5.27 25.84
CA ASP A 262 6.57 -4.30 24.75
C ASP A 262 6.48 -5.04 23.40
N PRO A 263 5.44 -4.79 22.58
CA PRO A 263 5.24 -5.51 21.32
C PRO A 263 6.42 -5.43 20.37
N GLY A 264 7.16 -4.32 20.39
CA GLY A 264 8.34 -4.16 19.55
C GLY A 264 9.55 -4.96 20.05
N LEU A 265 9.69 -5.13 21.37
CA LEU A 265 10.72 -5.99 21.95
C LEU A 265 10.43 -7.45 21.65
N VAL A 266 9.20 -7.89 21.87
CA VAL A 266 8.74 -9.25 21.53
C VAL A 266 8.96 -9.54 20.05
N TYR A 267 8.58 -8.60 19.18
CA TYR A 267 8.82 -8.71 17.72
C TYR A 267 10.29 -8.92 17.37
N GLU A 268 11.20 -8.09 17.93
CA GLU A 268 12.63 -8.22 17.61
C GLU A 268 13.22 -9.50 18.22
N ARG A 269 12.74 -9.99 19.37
CA ARG A 269 13.13 -11.28 19.97
C ARG A 269 12.71 -12.45 19.10
N VAL A 270 11.46 -12.46 18.63
CA VAL A 270 10.94 -13.48 17.70
C VAL A 270 11.76 -13.49 16.40
N ARG A 271 11.92 -12.32 15.81
CA ARG A 271 12.68 -12.16 14.57
C ARG A 271 14.14 -12.55 14.70
N TRP A 272 14.78 -12.22 15.80
CA TRP A 272 16.17 -12.58 16.09
C TRP A 272 16.33 -14.09 16.23
N ARG A 273 15.47 -14.78 17.00
CA ARG A 273 15.49 -16.24 17.12
C ARG A 273 15.30 -16.92 15.76
N ARG A 274 14.29 -16.51 15.01
CA ARG A 274 14.07 -17.05 13.68
C ARG A 274 15.30 -16.93 12.79
N ARG A 275 15.94 -15.77 12.78
CA ARG A 275 17.14 -15.50 11.96
C ARG A 275 18.40 -16.20 12.49
N LYS A 276 18.44 -16.55 13.76
CA LYS A 276 19.46 -17.43 14.35
C LYS A 276 19.15 -18.92 14.15
N ASN A 277 18.25 -19.25 13.21
CA ASN A 277 17.82 -20.61 12.90
C ASN A 277 17.21 -21.38 14.11
N LYS A 278 16.52 -20.64 15.01
CA LYS A 278 15.77 -21.19 16.15
C LYS A 278 14.25 -20.94 15.97
N PRO A 279 13.61 -21.52 14.91
CA PRO A 279 12.21 -21.20 14.57
C PRO A 279 11.22 -21.73 15.63
N LEU A 280 11.51 -22.85 16.27
CA LEU A 280 10.63 -23.40 17.32
C LEU A 280 10.63 -22.48 18.56
N ASP A 281 11.78 -21.97 18.98
CA ASP A 281 11.87 -21.03 20.11
C ASP A 281 11.23 -19.68 19.78
N ALA A 282 11.27 -19.27 18.50
CA ALA A 282 10.56 -18.09 18.05
C ALA A 282 9.03 -18.30 18.07
N ALA A 283 8.55 -19.46 17.62
CA ALA A 283 7.13 -19.80 17.60
C ALA A 283 6.56 -19.93 19.02
N LYS A 284 7.28 -20.57 19.95
CA LYS A 284 6.87 -20.69 21.36
C LYS A 284 6.54 -19.34 22.02
N MET A 285 7.18 -18.27 21.58
CA MET A 285 6.89 -16.90 22.07
C MET A 285 5.56 -16.34 21.60
N LEU A 286 4.94 -16.92 20.56
CA LEU A 286 3.70 -16.43 19.95
C LEU A 286 2.51 -17.34 20.19
N LEU A 287 2.72 -18.50 20.83
CA LEU A 287 1.67 -19.47 21.13
C LEU A 287 0.81 -19.09 22.36
N PRO A 288 1.36 -18.51 23.44
CA PRO A 288 0.53 -18.08 24.57
C PRO A 288 -0.47 -16.99 24.16
N PRO A 289 -1.77 -17.07 24.57
CA PRO A 289 -2.81 -16.11 24.19
C PRO A 289 -2.46 -14.66 24.55
N SER A 290 -1.81 -14.41 25.69
CA SER A 290 -1.41 -13.09 26.15
C SER A 290 -0.41 -12.39 25.21
N LEU A 291 0.53 -13.15 24.67
CA LEU A 291 1.51 -12.63 23.70
C LEU A 291 0.96 -12.60 22.28
N ALA A 292 0.00 -13.45 21.94
CA ALA A 292 -0.70 -13.41 20.65
C ALA A 292 -1.44 -12.08 20.47
N ILE A 293 -2.16 -11.62 21.49
CA ILE A 293 -2.89 -10.33 21.46
C ILE A 293 -1.92 -9.15 21.39
N ALA A 294 -0.85 -9.14 22.19
CA ALA A 294 0.18 -8.11 22.14
C ALA A 294 0.90 -8.05 20.78
N SER A 295 1.01 -9.20 20.10
CA SER A 295 1.64 -9.29 18.78
C SER A 295 0.77 -8.76 17.63
N ILE A 296 -0.55 -8.59 17.85
CA ILE A 296 -1.46 -7.93 16.90
C ILE A 296 -1.29 -6.41 16.89
N GLY A 297 -0.49 -5.85 17.82
CA GLY A 297 -0.24 -4.43 18.02
C GLY A 297 -0.06 -3.56 16.74
N PRO A 298 0.52 -2.38 16.84
CA PRO A 298 0.38 -1.30 15.85
C PRO A 298 0.94 -1.58 14.45
N ARG A 299 1.45 -2.79 14.19
CA ARG A 299 2.09 -3.14 12.91
C ARG A 299 1.72 -4.53 12.39
N PRO A 300 0.43 -4.81 12.14
CA PRO A 300 -0.05 -6.16 11.78
C PRO A 300 0.66 -6.76 10.56
N LYS A 301 0.96 -5.96 9.54
CA LYS A 301 1.70 -6.44 8.34
C LYS A 301 3.12 -6.93 8.65
N LYS A 302 3.80 -6.33 9.62
CA LYS A 302 5.14 -6.80 10.05
C LYS A 302 5.05 -8.11 10.82
N TRP A 303 4.08 -8.21 11.71
CA TRP A 303 3.82 -9.42 12.45
C TRP A 303 3.41 -10.58 11.56
N TRP A 304 2.56 -10.33 10.56
CA TRP A 304 2.18 -11.35 9.60
C TRP A 304 3.37 -11.93 8.86
N LEU A 305 4.32 -11.10 8.45
CA LEU A 305 5.53 -11.58 7.78
C LEU A 305 6.30 -12.60 8.64
N GLU A 306 6.50 -12.33 9.94
CA GLU A 306 7.19 -13.25 10.83
C GLU A 306 6.35 -14.50 11.11
N ARG A 307 5.04 -14.35 11.39
CA ARG A 307 4.11 -15.48 11.60
C ARG A 307 4.05 -16.40 10.37
N HIS A 308 3.88 -15.82 9.19
CA HIS A 308 3.81 -16.59 7.94
C HIS A 308 5.08 -17.43 7.67
N ILE A 309 6.27 -16.89 7.99
CA ILE A 309 7.51 -17.64 7.89
C ILE A 309 7.55 -18.78 8.94
N LEU A 310 7.15 -18.47 10.18
CA LEU A 310 7.13 -19.46 11.26
C LEU A 310 6.11 -20.56 11.01
N VAL A 311 4.93 -20.26 10.51
CA VAL A 311 3.91 -21.23 10.08
C VAL A 311 4.52 -22.27 9.12
N ARG A 312 5.21 -21.81 8.07
CA ARG A 312 5.87 -22.73 7.13
C ARG A 312 6.96 -23.59 7.78
N ARG A 313 7.71 -23.02 8.72
CA ARG A 313 8.75 -23.76 9.46
C ARG A 313 8.14 -24.81 10.41
N LEU A 314 7.00 -24.48 11.05
CA LEU A 314 6.27 -25.41 11.90
C LEU A 314 5.67 -26.57 11.10
N LEU A 315 5.07 -26.27 9.93
CA LEU A 315 4.57 -27.30 9.01
C LEU A 315 5.69 -28.23 8.53
N ALA A 316 6.87 -27.69 8.21
CA ALA A 316 8.03 -28.49 7.83
C ALA A 316 8.61 -29.34 9.00
N LYS A 317 8.23 -29.05 10.25
CA LYS A 317 8.59 -29.81 11.45
C LYS A 317 7.43 -30.65 11.98
N ASP A 318 6.42 -30.88 11.16
CA ASP A 318 5.20 -31.62 11.50
C ASP A 318 4.49 -31.12 12.79
N ARG A 319 4.38 -29.80 12.92
CA ARG A 319 3.70 -29.11 14.01
C ARG A 319 2.46 -28.35 13.50
N PRO A 320 1.46 -29.02 12.92
CA PRO A 320 0.33 -28.36 12.25
C PRO A 320 -0.59 -27.61 13.23
N SER A 321 -0.77 -28.07 14.47
CA SER A 321 -1.60 -27.37 15.47
C SER A 321 -1.01 -26.01 15.84
N ASP A 322 0.29 -25.96 16.11
CA ASP A 322 0.98 -24.69 16.38
C ASP A 322 0.98 -23.76 15.16
N ALA A 323 1.17 -24.32 13.97
CA ALA A 323 1.11 -23.59 12.72
C ALA A 323 -0.28 -22.96 12.50
N TYR A 324 -1.34 -23.69 12.81
CA TYR A 324 -2.71 -23.19 12.73
C TYR A 324 -2.95 -22.03 13.68
N ILE A 325 -2.55 -22.16 14.96
CA ILE A 325 -2.69 -21.08 15.95
C ILE A 325 -1.99 -19.80 15.45
N LEU A 326 -0.76 -19.92 14.97
CA LEU A 326 -0.04 -18.77 14.45
C LEU A 326 -0.67 -18.17 13.18
N ALA A 327 -1.29 -18.98 12.33
CA ALA A 327 -1.96 -18.51 11.13
C ALA A 327 -3.31 -17.86 11.47
N ARG A 328 -4.11 -18.47 12.37
CA ARG A 328 -5.44 -17.98 12.79
C ARG A 328 -5.35 -16.62 13.47
N ASP A 329 -4.36 -16.44 14.35
CA ASP A 329 -4.20 -15.23 15.16
C ASP A 329 -3.40 -14.14 14.42
N HIS A 330 -3.71 -13.91 13.15
CA HIS A 330 -2.94 -13.05 12.24
C HIS A 330 -3.12 -11.54 12.44
N GLY A 331 -4.27 -11.08 12.95
CA GLY A 331 -4.57 -9.67 13.20
C GLY A 331 -4.58 -8.76 11.97
N GLN A 332 -4.78 -9.31 10.76
CA GLN A 332 -4.81 -8.53 9.54
C GLN A 332 -6.17 -7.87 9.33
N THR A 333 -6.16 -6.61 8.88
CA THR A 333 -7.36 -5.82 8.54
C THR A 333 -7.37 -5.37 7.07
N ASP A 334 -6.21 -5.34 6.43
CA ASP A 334 -6.10 -5.06 4.99
C ASP A 334 -6.64 -6.25 4.19
N ARG A 335 -7.52 -5.99 3.23
CA ARG A 335 -8.25 -7.03 2.48
C ARG A 335 -7.36 -8.13 1.89
N ALA A 336 -6.25 -7.73 1.26
CA ALA A 336 -5.36 -8.69 0.60
C ALA A 336 -4.60 -9.54 1.63
N ALA A 337 -4.08 -8.90 2.68
CA ALA A 337 -3.38 -9.59 3.76
C ALA A 337 -4.31 -10.47 4.60
N LEU A 338 -5.55 -10.01 4.83
CA LEU A 338 -6.59 -10.79 5.50
C LEU A 338 -6.94 -12.04 4.70
N ALA A 339 -7.20 -11.90 3.40
CA ALA A 339 -7.51 -13.03 2.54
C ALA A 339 -6.36 -14.05 2.46
N GLU A 340 -5.10 -13.60 2.44
CA GLU A 340 -3.94 -14.49 2.46
C GLU A 340 -3.85 -15.27 3.78
N ALA A 341 -4.03 -14.60 4.90
CA ALA A 341 -3.92 -15.17 6.24
C ALA A 341 -5.05 -16.18 6.53
N GLU A 342 -6.29 -15.78 6.25
CA GLU A 342 -7.46 -16.64 6.40
C GLU A 342 -7.38 -17.87 5.48
N TRP A 343 -6.93 -17.68 4.24
CA TRP A 343 -6.72 -18.82 3.35
C TRP A 343 -5.68 -19.81 3.90
N LEU A 344 -4.56 -19.30 4.44
CA LEU A 344 -3.52 -20.18 5.01
C LEU A 344 -4.04 -20.94 6.24
N ALA A 345 -4.77 -20.27 7.13
CA ALA A 345 -5.40 -20.90 8.30
C ALA A 345 -6.40 -21.99 7.87
N GLY A 346 -7.28 -21.68 6.92
CA GLY A 346 -8.24 -22.63 6.35
C GLY A 346 -7.56 -23.82 5.68
N TRP A 347 -6.49 -23.58 4.92
CA TRP A 347 -5.73 -24.66 4.28
C TRP A 347 -5.09 -25.61 5.31
N ILE A 348 -4.52 -25.06 6.39
CA ILE A 348 -3.95 -25.89 7.48
C ILE A 348 -5.04 -26.68 8.17
N ALA A 349 -6.16 -26.05 8.51
CA ALA A 349 -7.31 -26.69 9.12
C ALA A 349 -7.82 -27.88 8.27
N LEU A 350 -7.97 -27.66 6.95
CA LEU A 350 -8.46 -28.67 6.03
C LEU A 350 -7.48 -29.81 5.80
N LYS A 351 -6.24 -29.46 5.40
CA LYS A 351 -5.28 -30.44 4.86
C LYS A 351 -4.41 -31.09 5.92
N LYS A 352 -4.17 -30.41 7.04
CA LYS A 352 -3.26 -30.87 8.09
C LYS A 352 -3.98 -31.32 9.35
N LEU A 353 -5.03 -30.61 9.74
CA LEU A 353 -5.78 -30.91 10.95
C LEU A 353 -7.05 -31.74 10.67
N ARG A 354 -7.46 -31.90 9.41
CA ARG A 354 -8.68 -32.59 8.99
C ARG A 354 -9.94 -32.04 9.68
N ARG A 355 -10.02 -30.72 9.79
CA ARG A 355 -11.16 -29.97 10.37
C ARG A 355 -11.86 -29.17 9.30
N PRO A 356 -12.70 -29.79 8.46
CA PRO A 356 -13.31 -29.13 7.31
C PRO A 356 -14.31 -28.03 7.69
N GLU A 357 -14.99 -28.13 8.84
CA GLU A 357 -15.93 -27.11 9.32
C GLU A 357 -15.19 -25.78 9.55
N ILE A 358 -14.10 -25.84 10.33
CA ILE A 358 -13.26 -24.68 10.64
C ILE A 358 -12.64 -24.11 9.36
N ALA A 359 -12.26 -24.98 8.43
CA ALA A 359 -11.70 -24.56 7.16
C ALA A 359 -12.71 -23.82 6.29
N ALA A 360 -13.97 -24.27 6.26
CA ALA A 360 -15.05 -23.63 5.53
C ALA A 360 -15.26 -22.17 6.03
N ASP A 361 -15.24 -21.96 7.34
CA ASP A 361 -15.39 -20.63 7.93
C ASP A 361 -14.26 -19.68 7.52
N HIS A 362 -13.03 -20.17 7.53
CA HIS A 362 -11.87 -19.38 7.05
C HIS A 362 -11.99 -19.05 5.56
N PHE A 363 -12.38 -20.01 4.72
CA PHE A 363 -12.51 -19.76 3.28
C PHE A 363 -13.70 -18.86 2.95
N ARG A 364 -14.78 -18.88 3.75
CA ARG A 364 -15.88 -17.94 3.63
C ARG A 364 -15.41 -16.52 3.87
N LYS A 365 -14.64 -16.26 4.93
CA LYS A 365 -14.03 -14.96 5.18
C LYS A 365 -13.14 -14.50 4.00
N VAL A 366 -12.39 -15.42 3.36
CA VAL A 366 -11.66 -15.10 2.14
C VAL A 366 -12.61 -14.61 1.05
N TYR A 367 -13.68 -15.39 0.76
CA TYR A 367 -14.64 -15.07 -0.29
C TYR A 367 -15.32 -13.71 -0.07
N ASP A 368 -15.68 -13.40 1.17
CA ASP A 368 -16.41 -12.17 1.53
C ASP A 368 -15.56 -10.90 1.38
N VAL A 369 -14.26 -10.98 1.64
CA VAL A 369 -13.38 -9.80 1.60
C VAL A 369 -12.79 -9.52 0.21
N VAL A 370 -12.74 -10.52 -0.69
CA VAL A 370 -12.12 -10.37 -2.00
C VAL A 370 -13.15 -9.95 -3.07
N ARG A 371 -12.67 -9.23 -4.09
CA ARG A 371 -13.53 -8.69 -5.17
C ARG A 371 -13.18 -9.21 -6.56
N TYR A 372 -11.93 -9.59 -6.79
CA TYR A 372 -11.46 -9.98 -8.11
C TYR A 372 -11.84 -11.42 -8.45
N PRO A 373 -12.20 -11.72 -9.71
CA PRO A 373 -12.61 -13.05 -10.18
C PRO A 373 -11.67 -14.18 -9.71
N VAL A 374 -10.36 -13.99 -9.87
CA VAL A 374 -9.34 -14.98 -9.46
C VAL A 374 -9.42 -15.33 -7.97
N SER A 375 -9.60 -14.32 -7.12
CA SER A 375 -9.66 -14.51 -5.67
C SER A 375 -11.02 -15.05 -5.22
N ARG A 376 -12.12 -14.61 -5.86
CA ARG A 376 -13.47 -15.11 -5.61
C ARG A 376 -13.59 -16.59 -5.97
N ALA A 377 -13.13 -16.96 -7.17
CA ALA A 377 -13.08 -18.36 -7.59
C ALA A 377 -12.27 -19.23 -6.61
N LYS A 378 -11.11 -18.71 -6.14
CA LYS A 378 -10.30 -19.38 -5.12
C LYS A 378 -11.07 -19.63 -3.83
N GLY A 379 -11.71 -18.59 -3.28
CA GLY A 379 -12.50 -18.70 -2.04
C GLY A 379 -13.63 -19.74 -2.18
N ALA A 380 -14.45 -19.58 -3.22
CA ALA A 380 -15.58 -20.47 -3.50
C ALA A 380 -15.14 -21.94 -3.71
N TYR A 381 -14.10 -22.18 -4.49
CA TYR A 381 -13.56 -23.53 -4.71
C TYR A 381 -13.13 -24.21 -3.38
N TRP A 382 -12.44 -23.49 -2.50
CA TRP A 382 -11.99 -24.06 -1.24
C TRP A 382 -13.11 -24.25 -0.23
N ILE A 383 -14.19 -23.43 -0.28
CA ILE A 383 -15.40 -23.67 0.50
C ILE A 383 -16.07 -24.99 0.01
N ALA A 384 -16.19 -25.15 -1.31
CA ALA A 384 -16.73 -26.38 -1.90
C ALA A 384 -15.95 -27.61 -1.44
N ARG A 385 -14.61 -27.56 -1.54
CA ARG A 385 -13.72 -28.65 -1.07
C ARG A 385 -13.89 -28.97 0.42
N ALA A 386 -14.15 -27.96 1.24
CA ALA A 386 -14.39 -28.16 2.67
C ALA A 386 -15.77 -28.78 2.92
N ASN A 387 -16.79 -28.43 2.13
CA ASN A 387 -18.12 -29.02 2.20
C ASN A 387 -18.12 -30.49 1.71
N ASP A 388 -17.35 -30.79 0.65
CA ASP A 388 -17.15 -32.19 0.18
C ASP A 388 -16.69 -33.09 1.34
N LEU A 389 -15.69 -32.65 2.09
CA LEU A 389 -15.13 -33.43 3.20
C LEU A 389 -16.07 -33.53 4.42
N GLN A 390 -17.13 -32.72 4.46
CA GLN A 390 -18.20 -32.79 5.44
C GLN A 390 -19.38 -33.64 4.96
N GLY A 391 -19.35 -34.15 3.73
CA GLY A 391 -20.49 -34.87 3.12
C GLY A 391 -21.66 -33.95 2.76
N LYS A 392 -21.46 -32.62 2.73
CA LYS A 392 -22.47 -31.62 2.39
C LYS A 392 -22.51 -31.40 0.85
N ASN A 393 -22.93 -32.46 0.14
CA ASN A 393 -22.80 -32.54 -1.32
C ASN A 393 -23.54 -31.42 -2.05
N GLU A 394 -24.75 -31.07 -1.62
CA GLU A 394 -25.54 -29.99 -2.23
C GLU A 394 -24.83 -28.62 -2.11
N GLN A 395 -24.44 -28.29 -0.88
CA GLN A 395 -23.71 -27.03 -0.61
C GLN A 395 -22.34 -26.99 -1.32
N SER A 396 -21.66 -28.14 -1.41
CA SER A 396 -20.41 -28.22 -2.16
C SER A 396 -20.64 -27.91 -3.64
N ARG A 397 -21.68 -28.49 -4.25
CA ARG A 397 -22.05 -28.25 -5.64
C ARG A 397 -22.34 -26.76 -5.92
N GLU A 398 -23.14 -26.11 -5.07
CA GLU A 398 -23.46 -24.68 -5.19
C GLU A 398 -22.19 -23.81 -5.19
N TRP A 399 -21.23 -24.14 -4.32
CA TRP A 399 -19.97 -23.41 -4.23
C TRP A 399 -19.04 -23.70 -5.41
N TYR A 400 -19.03 -24.92 -5.97
CA TYR A 400 -18.35 -25.20 -7.23
C TYR A 400 -18.98 -24.43 -8.39
N GLU A 401 -20.29 -24.37 -8.47
CA GLU A 401 -20.99 -23.57 -9.49
C GLU A 401 -20.62 -22.08 -9.36
N THR A 402 -20.55 -21.58 -8.13
CA THR A 402 -20.11 -20.19 -7.85
C THR A 402 -18.66 -19.95 -8.32
N ALA A 403 -17.75 -20.89 -8.10
CA ALA A 403 -16.38 -20.79 -8.60
C ALA A 403 -16.31 -20.90 -10.13
N ALA A 404 -17.11 -21.79 -10.73
CA ALA A 404 -17.19 -22.04 -12.17
C ALA A 404 -17.72 -20.86 -12.99
N ARG A 405 -18.41 -19.90 -12.35
CA ARG A 405 -18.77 -18.61 -12.98
C ARG A 405 -17.55 -17.79 -13.44
N HIS A 406 -16.35 -18.19 -13.03
CA HIS A 406 -15.08 -17.57 -13.39
C HIS A 406 -14.18 -18.54 -14.20
N PRO A 407 -14.61 -19.06 -15.36
CA PRO A 407 -13.96 -20.19 -16.04
C PRO A 407 -12.55 -19.86 -16.58
N ARG A 408 -12.21 -18.57 -16.73
CA ARG A 408 -10.86 -18.12 -17.12
C ARG A 408 -9.86 -18.09 -15.96
N THR A 409 -10.25 -18.49 -14.76
CA THR A 409 -9.38 -18.56 -13.59
C THR A 409 -9.01 -20.01 -13.28
N TYR A 410 -7.83 -20.23 -12.69
CA TYR A 410 -7.38 -21.57 -12.30
C TYR A 410 -8.40 -22.32 -11.44
N TYR A 411 -8.94 -21.68 -10.37
CA TYR A 411 -9.90 -22.32 -9.49
C TYR A 411 -11.29 -22.44 -10.10
N GLY A 412 -11.67 -21.51 -10.97
CA GLY A 412 -12.91 -21.65 -11.75
C GLY A 412 -12.86 -22.86 -12.67
N HIS A 413 -11.72 -23.06 -13.34
CA HIS A 413 -11.52 -24.24 -14.19
C HIS A 413 -11.53 -25.56 -13.38
N LEU A 414 -10.86 -25.60 -12.21
CA LEU A 414 -10.93 -26.76 -11.33
C LEU A 414 -12.35 -27.06 -10.84
N ALA A 415 -13.16 -26.02 -10.64
CA ALA A 415 -14.55 -26.19 -10.23
C ALA A 415 -15.41 -26.80 -11.36
N VAL A 416 -15.20 -26.36 -12.61
CA VAL A 416 -15.85 -26.97 -13.79
C VAL A 416 -15.53 -28.47 -13.88
N LEU A 417 -14.27 -28.83 -13.68
CA LEU A 417 -13.86 -30.25 -13.64
C LEU A 417 -14.50 -31.03 -12.50
N ALA A 418 -14.60 -30.42 -11.30
CA ALA A 418 -15.23 -31.06 -10.13
C ALA A 418 -16.73 -31.29 -10.34
N LEU A 419 -17.40 -30.47 -11.13
CA LEU A 419 -18.82 -30.63 -11.50
C LEU A 419 -19.05 -31.70 -12.58
N GLY A 420 -17.99 -32.34 -13.10
CA GLY A 420 -18.08 -33.35 -14.15
C GLY A 420 -18.44 -32.80 -15.52
N THR A 421 -18.36 -31.47 -15.70
CA THR A 421 -18.64 -30.83 -16.98
C THR A 421 -17.36 -30.66 -17.77
N THR A 422 -17.18 -31.41 -18.83
CA THR A 422 -16.11 -31.27 -19.83
C THR A 422 -16.38 -30.10 -20.78
N ARG A 423 -16.69 -28.92 -20.24
CA ARG A 423 -17.00 -27.75 -21.08
C ARG A 423 -15.72 -27.05 -21.56
N THR A 424 -14.96 -27.69 -22.42
CA THR A 424 -13.92 -27.01 -23.21
C THR A 424 -14.51 -25.91 -24.13
N ASP A 425 -15.79 -26.04 -24.53
CA ASP A 425 -16.47 -25.12 -25.42
C ASP A 425 -17.05 -23.86 -24.76
N SER A 426 -16.91 -23.74 -23.44
CA SER A 426 -17.59 -22.68 -22.67
C SER A 426 -16.69 -21.54 -22.20
N LEU A 427 -15.47 -21.41 -22.74
CA LEU A 427 -14.73 -20.17 -22.52
C LEU A 427 -15.49 -19.02 -23.16
N PRO A 428 -15.88 -18.00 -22.41
CA PRO A 428 -16.57 -16.87 -22.99
C PRO A 428 -15.75 -16.31 -24.15
N ARG A 429 -16.38 -16.05 -25.29
CA ARG A 429 -15.70 -15.34 -26.38
C ARG A 429 -15.15 -14.02 -25.86
N ASP A 430 -14.05 -13.56 -26.45
CA ASP A 430 -13.57 -12.23 -26.12
C ASP A 430 -14.63 -11.18 -26.44
N PRO A 431 -14.93 -10.26 -25.54
CA PRO A 431 -15.92 -9.22 -25.81
C PRO A 431 -15.46 -8.43 -27.02
N GLN A 432 -16.32 -8.31 -28.00
CA GLN A 432 -16.08 -7.43 -29.14
C GLN A 432 -16.06 -5.99 -28.62
N PRO A 433 -15.02 -5.20 -28.93
CA PRO A 433 -14.96 -3.82 -28.50
C PRO A 433 -16.13 -3.04 -29.15
N ASP A 434 -16.89 -2.36 -28.34
CA ASP A 434 -17.84 -1.35 -28.78
C ASP A 434 -17.04 -0.21 -29.44
N GLU A 435 -17.33 0.08 -30.70
CA GLU A 435 -16.59 1.08 -31.48
C GLU A 435 -16.61 2.46 -30.81
N MET A 436 -17.75 2.86 -30.24
CA MET A 436 -17.85 4.15 -29.53
C MET A 436 -16.96 4.16 -28.27
N LYS A 437 -16.96 3.08 -27.49
CA LYS A 437 -16.08 2.96 -26.32
C LYS A 437 -14.60 2.89 -26.70
N ALA A 438 -14.28 2.25 -27.84
CA ALA A 438 -12.92 2.24 -28.35
C ALA A 438 -12.45 3.65 -28.73
N LEU A 439 -13.30 4.45 -29.40
CA LEU A 439 -13.02 5.84 -29.73
C LEU A 439 -12.88 6.72 -28.47
N GLU A 440 -13.74 6.53 -27.48
CA GLU A 440 -13.64 7.23 -26.18
C GLU A 440 -12.31 6.89 -25.47
N PHE A 441 -11.96 5.61 -25.41
CA PHE A 441 -10.70 5.14 -24.85
C PHE A 441 -9.50 5.78 -25.56
N ASP A 442 -9.51 5.82 -26.88
CA ASP A 442 -8.44 6.39 -27.70
C ASP A 442 -8.24 7.89 -27.46
N ARG A 443 -9.29 8.59 -27.06
CA ARG A 443 -9.27 10.03 -26.71
C ARG A 443 -8.83 10.31 -25.30
N LEU A 444 -8.74 9.31 -24.43
CA LEU A 444 -8.25 9.52 -23.07
C LEU A 444 -6.83 10.08 -23.07
N GLU A 445 -6.62 11.16 -22.34
CA GLU A 445 -5.33 11.88 -22.29
C GLU A 445 -4.16 10.92 -21.96
N LEU A 446 -4.35 10.00 -21.02
CA LEU A 446 -3.33 9.04 -20.64
C LEU A 446 -3.04 8.01 -21.73
N VAL A 447 -4.05 7.60 -22.51
CA VAL A 447 -3.87 6.71 -23.66
C VAL A 447 -3.05 7.42 -24.75
N VAL A 448 -3.43 8.66 -25.07
CA VAL A 448 -2.66 9.50 -26.00
C VAL A 448 -1.23 9.68 -25.51
N ALA A 449 -1.01 9.94 -24.20
CA ALA A 449 0.31 10.07 -23.62
C ALA A 449 1.16 8.80 -23.78
N VAL A 450 0.60 7.61 -23.55
CA VAL A 450 1.31 6.34 -23.75
C VAL A 450 1.70 6.14 -25.22
N ARG A 451 0.79 6.42 -26.15
CA ARG A 451 1.08 6.33 -27.59
C ARG A 451 2.16 7.28 -28.04
N LEU A 452 2.15 8.52 -27.55
CA LEU A 452 3.20 9.50 -27.82
C LEU A 452 4.56 9.07 -27.27
N LEU A 453 4.59 8.56 -26.04
CA LEU A 453 5.82 8.03 -25.45
C LEU A 453 6.37 6.84 -26.22
N HIS A 454 5.50 5.98 -26.77
CA HIS A 454 5.93 4.86 -27.63
C HIS A 454 6.64 5.35 -28.90
N LYS A 455 6.08 6.40 -29.55
CA LYS A 455 6.68 7.02 -30.74
C LYS A 455 7.98 7.79 -30.47
N LEU A 456 8.23 8.17 -29.22
CA LEU A 456 9.42 8.93 -28.82
C LEU A 456 10.59 8.02 -28.32
N LYS A 457 10.35 6.72 -28.25
CA LYS A 457 11.42 5.73 -28.06
C LYS A 457 12.37 5.72 -29.26
#